data_7238cf83ffcf1e9690881ffb0f4224a5
#
_entry.id   7238cf83ffcf1e9690881ffb0f4224a5
#
_cell.length_a   1.000
_cell.length_b   1.000
_cell.length_c   1.000
_cell.angle_alpha   90.00
_cell.angle_beta   90.00
_cell.angle_gamma   90.00
#
_symmetry.space_group_name_H-M   'P 1'
#
loop_
_entity.id
_entity.type
_entity.pdbx_description
1 polymer ?
#
loop_
_entity_poly.entity_id
_entity_poly.type
_entity_poly.pdbx_seq_one_letter_code
_entity_poly.pdbx_strand_id
1 'polypeptide(L)'
;MRAMIRLVTAALLLGVLTAAPAAAQGAPPPGGPPPSDSRFSSNELLNAGHSFFGTVSRGLAQIVEKAVSQWGLPNGYILGEEAAGAFIAGLRYGEGMLYTKNAGDLKVYWQGPSIGFDAGGEGARTMMLVYNLPNTGAIYERFGGIDGSAYFIGGFGMTALTANNIVLVPIRSGVGLRLGANIGYLKFTPKATWNPL
;
A
#
# COMPACT_ATOMS: atom_id res chain seq x y z
N MET A 1 62.38 70.93 17.61
CA MET A 1 63.29 69.84 17.99
C MET A 1 62.48 68.78 18.73
N ARG A 2 62.56 67.56 18.18
CA ARG A 2 62.06 66.24 18.68
C ARG A 2 60.54 66.03 18.85
N ALA A 3 59.98 65.47 17.80
CA ALA A 3 58.66 64.78 17.75
C ALA A 3 58.65 63.54 18.63
N MET A 4 57.58 63.33 19.34
CA MET A 4 57.22 62.01 19.93
C MET A 4 55.95 61.58 19.33
N ILE A 5 56.09 60.58 18.50
CA ILE A 5 54.98 59.82 17.85
C ILE A 5 54.41 58.86 18.92
N ARG A 6 53.15 58.98 19.27
CA ARG A 6 52.42 57.99 20.08
C ARG A 6 51.66 57.05 19.08
N LEU A 7 52.09 55.79 19.05
CA LEU A 7 51.47 54.74 18.39
C LEU A 7 50.23 54.29 19.15
N VAL A 8 49.04 54.38 18.55
CA VAL A 8 47.78 53.78 19.07
C VAL A 8 47.53 52.47 18.32
N THR A 9 47.79 51.40 19.05
CA THR A 9 47.44 50.05 18.53
C THR A 9 45.97 49.77 18.80
N ALA A 10 45.13 49.80 17.76
CA ALA A 10 43.74 49.33 17.81
C ALA A 10 43.74 47.81 17.61
N ALA A 11 43.39 47.08 18.64
CA ALA A 11 43.14 45.62 18.53
C ALA A 11 41.75 45.36 17.93
N LEU A 12 41.73 44.90 16.70
CA LEU A 12 40.51 44.38 16.06
C LEU A 12 40.24 42.95 16.58
N LEU A 13 39.24 42.78 17.44
CA LEU A 13 38.69 41.48 17.82
C LEU A 13 37.78 40.98 16.65
N LEU A 14 38.30 40.08 15.82
CA LEU A 14 37.53 39.34 14.82
C LEU A 14 36.76 38.22 15.54
N GLY A 15 35.47 38.44 15.80
CA GLY A 15 34.58 37.40 16.25
C GLY A 15 34.30 36.41 15.13
N VAL A 16 34.90 35.22 15.21
CA VAL A 16 34.56 34.10 14.31
C VAL A 16 33.24 33.50 14.78
N LEU A 17 32.16 33.85 14.08
CA LEU A 17 30.86 33.13 14.20
C LEU A 17 31.05 31.77 13.57
N THR A 18 31.23 30.72 14.36
CA THR A 18 31.14 29.34 13.90
C THR A 18 29.65 28.98 13.70
N ALA A 19 29.19 29.11 12.47
CA ALA A 19 27.90 28.52 12.08
C ALA A 19 28.02 26.98 12.17
N ALA A 20 27.30 26.37 13.12
CA ALA A 20 27.16 24.94 13.18
C ALA A 20 26.45 24.48 11.89
N PRO A 21 26.95 23.44 11.21
CA PRO A 21 26.23 22.88 10.05
C PRO A 21 24.89 22.36 10.53
N ALA A 22 23.78 22.90 10.00
CA ALA A 22 22.48 22.30 10.13
C ALA A 22 22.59 20.90 9.52
N ALA A 23 22.44 19.86 10.36
CA ALA A 23 22.34 18.49 9.89
C ALA A 23 21.14 18.43 8.94
N ALA A 24 21.41 18.38 7.64
CA ALA A 24 20.43 18.04 6.64
C ALA A 24 19.91 16.66 7.02
N GLN A 25 18.67 16.58 7.50
CA GLN A 25 17.98 15.32 7.65
C GLN A 25 17.85 14.75 6.23
N GLY A 26 18.76 13.83 5.90
CA GLY A 26 18.79 13.18 4.59
C GLY A 26 17.46 12.51 4.35
N ALA A 27 16.87 12.76 3.18
CA ALA A 27 15.74 11.97 2.71
C ALA A 27 16.08 10.48 2.84
N PRO A 28 15.14 9.63 3.30
CA PRO A 28 15.40 8.20 3.41
C PRO A 28 15.82 7.64 2.05
N PRO A 29 16.76 6.69 2.01
CA PRO A 29 17.25 6.12 0.76
C PRO A 29 16.08 5.52 -0.02
N PRO A 30 16.05 5.65 -1.35
CA PRO A 30 15.00 5.07 -2.18
C PRO A 30 15.00 3.54 -1.99
N GLY A 31 13.89 2.99 -1.46
CA GLY A 31 13.68 1.57 -1.24
C GLY A 31 13.71 1.10 0.23
N GLY A 32 13.90 1.98 1.20
CA GLY A 32 13.72 1.64 2.61
C GLY A 32 12.25 1.45 2.99
N PRO A 33 11.93 0.64 4.03
CA PRO A 33 10.57 0.53 4.51
C PRO A 33 10.06 1.90 4.95
N PRO A 34 8.80 2.26 4.66
CA PRO A 34 8.24 3.55 5.04
C PRO A 34 8.29 3.75 6.56
N PRO A 35 8.37 5.01 7.04
CA PRO A 35 8.36 5.32 8.47
C PRO A 35 7.18 4.66 9.19
N SER A 36 7.37 4.28 10.46
CA SER A 36 6.36 3.55 11.24
C SER A 36 5.04 4.31 11.41
N ASP A 37 5.09 5.63 11.41
CA ASP A 37 3.94 6.53 11.49
C ASP A 37 3.08 6.57 10.20
N SER A 38 3.63 6.12 9.07
CA SER A 38 2.90 5.98 7.80
C SER A 38 2.21 4.63 7.63
N ARG A 39 2.32 3.72 8.60
CA ARG A 39 1.73 2.39 8.56
C ARG A 39 0.41 2.31 9.32
N PHE A 40 -0.47 1.45 8.85
CA PHE A 40 -1.73 1.15 9.52
C PHE A 40 -1.54 0.03 10.54
N SER A 41 -2.03 0.22 11.76
CA SER A 41 -2.07 -0.82 12.78
C SER A 41 -3.12 -1.89 12.43
N SER A 42 -2.98 -3.09 13.01
CA SER A 42 -3.97 -4.16 12.84
C SER A 42 -5.37 -3.73 13.26
N ASN A 43 -5.51 -2.92 14.32
CA ASN A 43 -6.81 -2.43 14.78
C ASN A 43 -7.47 -1.47 13.77
N GLU A 44 -6.70 -0.56 13.17
CA GLU A 44 -7.21 0.32 12.11
C GLU A 44 -7.70 -0.48 10.90
N LEU A 45 -6.93 -1.50 10.47
CA LEU A 45 -7.31 -2.38 9.38
C LEU A 45 -8.56 -3.19 9.69
N LEU A 46 -8.67 -3.73 10.91
CA LEU A 46 -9.84 -4.49 11.34
C LEU A 46 -11.09 -3.61 11.40
N ASN A 47 -10.99 -2.41 11.94
CA ASN A 47 -12.11 -1.47 11.99
C ASN A 47 -12.57 -1.07 10.58
N ALA A 48 -11.65 -0.76 9.69
CA ALA A 48 -11.96 -0.46 8.29
C ALA A 48 -12.61 -1.68 7.59
N GLY A 49 -12.06 -2.86 7.77
CA GLY A 49 -12.59 -4.09 7.19
C GLY A 49 -13.96 -4.47 7.75
N HIS A 50 -14.17 -4.42 9.06
CA HIS A 50 -15.49 -4.71 9.68
C HIS A 50 -16.57 -3.74 9.19
N SER A 51 -16.25 -2.46 9.13
CA SER A 51 -17.16 -1.45 8.59
C SER A 51 -17.49 -1.73 7.12
N PHE A 52 -16.49 -2.09 6.33
CA PHE A 52 -16.62 -2.32 4.91
C PHE A 52 -17.39 -3.61 4.58
N PHE A 53 -17.06 -4.73 5.24
CA PHE A 53 -17.75 -6.00 5.02
C PHE A 53 -19.12 -6.07 5.72
N GLY A 54 -19.42 -5.14 6.61
CA GLY A 54 -20.72 -5.03 7.30
C GLY A 54 -20.91 -6.06 8.42
N THR A 55 -19.87 -6.77 8.81
CA THR A 55 -19.91 -7.78 9.89
C THR A 55 -18.63 -7.80 10.70
N VAL A 56 -18.77 -7.93 12.03
CA VAL A 56 -17.63 -8.26 12.89
C VAL A 56 -17.32 -9.75 12.72
N SER A 57 -16.23 -10.07 12.06
CA SER A 57 -15.87 -11.44 11.70
C SER A 57 -14.52 -11.86 12.30
N ARG A 58 -14.55 -13.00 13.03
CA ARG A 58 -13.32 -13.64 13.50
C ARG A 58 -12.42 -14.05 12.32
N GLY A 59 -13.01 -14.48 11.22
CA GLY A 59 -12.27 -14.86 10.01
C GLY A 59 -11.48 -13.68 9.41
N LEU A 60 -12.09 -12.49 9.37
CA LEU A 60 -11.38 -11.30 8.94
C LEU A 60 -10.20 -10.97 9.87
N ALA A 61 -10.41 -11.05 11.18
CA ALA A 61 -9.32 -10.81 12.14
C ALA A 61 -8.15 -11.78 11.94
N GLN A 62 -8.44 -13.07 11.81
CA GLN A 62 -7.42 -14.10 11.59
C GLN A 62 -6.64 -13.92 10.28
N ILE A 63 -7.31 -13.55 9.18
CA ILE A 63 -6.64 -13.39 7.90
C ILE A 63 -5.81 -12.10 7.84
N VAL A 64 -6.27 -11.01 8.47
CA VAL A 64 -5.49 -9.76 8.62
C VAL A 64 -4.26 -10.02 9.51
N GLU A 65 -4.42 -10.74 10.63
CA GLU A 65 -3.31 -11.12 11.49
C GLU A 65 -2.28 -11.98 10.73
N LYS A 66 -2.75 -12.93 9.93
CA LYS A 66 -1.90 -13.75 9.08
C LYS A 66 -1.11 -12.88 8.07
N ALA A 67 -1.76 -11.93 7.42
CA ALA A 67 -1.11 -11.02 6.49
C ALA A 67 -0.05 -10.16 7.20
N VAL A 68 -0.40 -9.57 8.36
CA VAL A 68 0.52 -8.75 9.15
C VAL A 68 1.72 -9.57 9.67
N SER A 69 1.50 -10.83 10.05
CA SER A 69 2.61 -11.70 10.50
C SER A 69 3.60 -12.05 9.38
N GLN A 70 3.14 -12.07 8.12
CA GLN A 70 3.99 -12.40 6.97
C GLN A 70 4.69 -11.20 6.35
N TRP A 71 4.00 -10.07 6.24
CA TRP A 71 4.48 -8.88 5.50
C TRP A 71 4.63 -7.63 6.37
N GLY A 72 4.32 -7.73 7.67
CA GLY A 72 4.34 -6.59 8.60
C GLY A 72 3.10 -5.70 8.47
N LEU A 73 3.21 -4.44 8.92
CA LEU A 73 2.14 -3.47 8.84
C LEU A 73 2.13 -2.79 7.46
N PRO A 74 0.99 -2.74 6.77
CA PRO A 74 0.88 -2.09 5.46
C PRO A 74 0.92 -0.56 5.60
N ASN A 75 1.36 0.12 4.54
CA ASN A 75 1.32 1.58 4.46
C ASN A 75 0.19 2.13 3.58
N GLY A 76 -0.63 1.24 3.04
CA GLY A 76 -1.88 1.55 2.36
C GLY A 76 -2.85 0.38 2.44
N TYR A 77 -4.12 0.66 2.21
CA TYR A 77 -5.12 -0.37 1.95
C TYR A 77 -6.17 0.13 0.95
N ILE A 78 -6.76 -0.80 0.22
CA ILE A 78 -7.81 -0.52 -0.75
C ILE A 78 -9.10 -1.18 -0.28
N LEU A 79 -10.21 -0.45 -0.32
CA LEU A 79 -11.55 -0.98 -0.16
C LEU A 79 -12.30 -0.79 -1.47
N GLY A 80 -12.89 -1.87 -1.99
CA GLY A 80 -13.60 -1.80 -3.25
C GLY A 80 -14.34 -3.07 -3.61
N GLU A 81 -14.98 -3.05 -4.74
CA GLU A 81 -15.83 -4.12 -5.24
C GLU A 81 -15.27 -4.68 -6.54
N GLU A 82 -15.33 -6.00 -6.68
CA GLU A 82 -14.98 -6.71 -7.91
C GLU A 82 -16.22 -7.30 -8.55
N ALA A 83 -16.39 -7.07 -9.84
CA ALA A 83 -17.33 -7.80 -10.67
C ALA A 83 -16.58 -8.84 -11.49
N ALA A 84 -16.95 -10.10 -11.33
CA ALA A 84 -16.55 -11.17 -12.24
C ALA A 84 -17.65 -11.32 -13.28
N GLY A 85 -17.40 -10.85 -14.50
CA GLY A 85 -18.38 -10.97 -15.58
C GLY A 85 -18.48 -12.39 -16.08
N ALA A 86 -19.59 -13.07 -15.83
CA ALA A 86 -19.92 -14.34 -16.47
C ALA A 86 -20.01 -14.22 -18.01
N PHE A 87 -20.09 -13.01 -18.54
CA PHE A 87 -20.18 -12.73 -19.97
C PHE A 87 -18.84 -12.60 -20.68
N ILE A 88 -17.75 -12.37 -19.95
CA ILE A 88 -16.40 -12.33 -20.50
C ILE A 88 -15.60 -13.38 -19.75
N ALA A 89 -15.63 -14.60 -20.25
CA ALA A 89 -15.00 -15.75 -19.64
C ALA A 89 -13.56 -15.42 -19.20
N GLY A 90 -13.32 -15.51 -17.90
CA GLY A 90 -11.97 -15.42 -17.35
C GLY A 90 -11.46 -14.02 -17.02
N LEU A 91 -12.27 -12.97 -16.99
CA LEU A 91 -11.85 -11.62 -16.60
C LEU A 91 -12.60 -11.12 -15.36
N ARG A 92 -11.89 -10.39 -14.51
CA ARG A 92 -12.44 -9.63 -13.37
C ARG A 92 -12.09 -8.15 -13.52
N TYR A 93 -12.99 -7.33 -13.06
CA TYR A 93 -12.84 -5.89 -12.99
C TYR A 93 -13.23 -5.42 -11.59
N GLY A 94 -12.55 -4.43 -11.08
CA GLY A 94 -12.90 -3.83 -9.81
C GLY A 94 -12.56 -2.36 -9.76
N GLU A 95 -13.18 -1.69 -8.81
CA GLU A 95 -12.91 -0.31 -8.48
C GLU A 95 -12.94 -0.11 -6.96
N GLY A 96 -12.22 0.88 -6.47
CA GLY A 96 -12.17 1.17 -5.04
C GLY A 96 -11.38 2.42 -4.71
N MET A 97 -11.21 2.64 -3.41
CA MET A 97 -10.40 3.73 -2.87
C MET A 97 -9.15 3.15 -2.21
N LEU A 98 -7.99 3.63 -2.61
CA LEU A 98 -6.73 3.46 -1.91
C LEU A 98 -6.63 4.51 -0.82
N TYR A 99 -6.45 4.08 0.41
CA TYR A 99 -6.25 4.90 1.60
C TYR A 99 -4.79 4.86 2.02
N THR A 100 -4.22 6.04 2.27
CA THR A 100 -2.86 6.18 2.82
C THR A 100 -2.86 7.21 3.94
N LYS A 101 -1.98 7.10 4.94
CA LYS A 101 -1.92 8.07 6.03
C LYS A 101 -1.37 9.43 5.61
N ASN A 102 -0.43 9.45 4.67
CA ASN A 102 0.38 10.65 4.41
C ASN A 102 0.30 11.16 2.97
N ALA A 103 -0.36 10.41 2.07
CA ALA A 103 -0.40 10.75 0.64
C ALA A 103 -1.83 10.97 0.11
N GLY A 104 -2.83 10.98 1.02
CA GLY A 104 -4.24 11.14 0.67
C GLY A 104 -4.87 9.87 0.09
N ASP A 105 -6.13 10.01 -0.30
CA ASP A 105 -6.92 8.92 -0.84
C ASP A 105 -6.96 9.00 -2.36
N LEU A 106 -6.97 7.84 -3.03
CA LEU A 106 -6.92 7.77 -4.48
C LEU A 106 -7.92 6.74 -5.01
N LYS A 107 -8.77 7.16 -5.94
CA LYS A 107 -9.63 6.21 -6.65
C LYS A 107 -8.80 5.38 -7.61
N VAL A 108 -8.97 4.06 -7.54
CA VAL A 108 -8.22 3.09 -8.34
C VAL A 108 -9.17 2.10 -9.00
N TYR A 109 -8.76 1.62 -10.17
CA TYR A 109 -9.43 0.57 -10.92
C TYR A 109 -8.45 -0.56 -11.15
N TRP A 110 -8.94 -1.80 -11.17
CA TRP A 110 -8.09 -2.95 -11.46
C TRP A 110 -8.79 -3.96 -12.34
N GLN A 111 -7.98 -4.74 -13.02
CA GLN A 111 -8.43 -5.78 -13.91
C GLN A 111 -7.42 -6.91 -13.95
N GLY A 112 -7.89 -8.10 -14.27
CA GLY A 112 -7.03 -9.28 -14.38
C GLY A 112 -7.81 -10.52 -14.74
N PRO A 113 -7.13 -11.66 -14.91
CA PRO A 113 -7.80 -12.93 -15.16
C PRO A 113 -8.62 -13.34 -13.93
N SER A 114 -9.78 -13.91 -14.18
CA SER A 114 -10.60 -14.59 -13.19
C SER A 114 -10.61 -16.07 -13.54
N ILE A 115 -10.07 -16.89 -12.65
CA ILE A 115 -10.15 -18.34 -12.80
C ILE A 115 -11.06 -18.85 -11.67
N GLY A 116 -12.28 -19.19 -12.04
CA GLY A 116 -13.29 -19.69 -11.15
C GLY A 116 -14.64 -19.02 -11.41
N PHE A 117 -15.69 -19.81 -11.39
CA PHE A 117 -17.06 -19.30 -11.44
C PHE A 117 -17.45 -18.82 -10.05
N ASP A 118 -17.36 -17.53 -9.79
CA ASP A 118 -18.23 -16.91 -8.80
C ASP A 118 -19.52 -16.55 -9.55
N ALA A 119 -20.45 -17.50 -9.57
CA ALA A 119 -21.79 -17.31 -10.12
C ALA A 119 -22.65 -16.52 -9.12
N GLY A 120 -22.20 -15.31 -8.76
CA GLY A 120 -22.96 -14.35 -8.01
C GLY A 120 -22.94 -13.05 -8.79
N GLY A 121 -24.08 -12.65 -9.35
CA GLY A 121 -24.24 -11.38 -10.08
C GLY A 121 -24.13 -10.14 -9.18
N GLU A 122 -23.69 -10.29 -7.94
CA GLU A 122 -23.41 -9.21 -7.00
C GLU A 122 -21.89 -9.10 -6.81
N GLY A 123 -21.38 -7.88 -6.94
CA GLY A 123 -19.95 -7.60 -6.80
C GLY A 123 -19.37 -8.12 -5.47
N ALA A 124 -18.24 -8.80 -5.55
CA ALA A 124 -17.53 -9.28 -4.36
C ALA A 124 -16.79 -8.10 -3.70
N ARG A 125 -17.04 -7.87 -2.42
CA ARG A 125 -16.27 -6.90 -1.64
C ARG A 125 -14.85 -7.41 -1.44
N THR A 126 -13.89 -6.54 -1.72
CA THR A 126 -12.46 -6.85 -1.64
C THR A 126 -11.74 -5.77 -0.84
N MET A 127 -11.01 -6.20 0.18
CA MET A 127 -10.04 -5.37 0.88
C MET A 127 -8.65 -5.80 0.42
N MET A 128 -7.78 -4.86 0.05
CA MET A 128 -6.40 -5.20 -0.32
C MET A 128 -5.43 -4.44 0.58
N LEU A 129 -4.53 -5.16 1.23
CA LEU A 129 -3.45 -4.54 2.00
C LEU A 129 -2.29 -4.21 1.05
N VAL A 130 -1.70 -3.03 1.20
CA VAL A 130 -0.62 -2.53 0.33
C VAL A 130 0.61 -2.25 1.16
N TYR A 131 1.73 -2.86 0.77
CA TYR A 131 3.00 -2.78 1.47
C TYR A 131 4.06 -2.13 0.58
N ASN A 132 4.93 -1.35 1.19
CA ASN A 132 6.07 -0.70 0.52
C ASN A 132 5.66 0.23 -0.63
N LEU A 133 4.47 0.83 -0.56
CA LEU A 133 4.02 1.81 -1.54
C LEU A 133 4.80 3.13 -1.37
N PRO A 134 5.66 3.53 -2.31
CA PRO A 134 6.48 4.73 -2.15
C PRO A 134 5.70 6.03 -2.34
N ASN A 135 4.67 6.01 -3.18
CA ASN A 135 3.72 7.08 -3.44
C ASN A 135 2.44 6.50 -4.05
N THR A 136 1.35 7.25 -4.06
CA THR A 136 0.06 6.75 -4.55
C THR A 136 0.07 6.37 -6.03
N GLY A 137 0.84 7.07 -6.87
CA GLY A 137 0.95 6.78 -8.30
C GLY A 137 1.65 5.47 -8.62
N ALA A 138 2.50 4.97 -7.72
CA ALA A 138 3.19 3.69 -7.88
C ALA A 138 2.25 2.47 -7.82
N ILE A 139 0.98 2.65 -7.46
CA ILE A 139 -0.02 1.57 -7.51
C ILE A 139 -0.38 1.18 -8.95
N TYR A 140 -0.17 2.05 -9.95
CA TYR A 140 -0.56 1.79 -11.34
C TYR A 140 0.42 0.88 -12.06
N GLU A 141 0.49 -0.35 -11.59
CA GLU A 141 1.37 -1.40 -12.07
C GLU A 141 0.58 -2.69 -12.34
N ARG A 142 1.29 -3.66 -12.93
CA ARG A 142 0.81 -5.03 -13.08
C ARG A 142 1.45 -5.89 -12.00
N PHE A 143 0.65 -6.29 -11.03
CA PHE A 143 1.07 -7.14 -9.91
C PHE A 143 0.90 -8.61 -10.29
N GLY A 144 2.00 -9.35 -10.30
CA GLY A 144 2.01 -10.80 -10.50
C GLY A 144 1.89 -11.57 -9.19
N GLY A 145 1.31 -12.78 -9.24
CA GLY A 145 1.13 -13.61 -8.06
C GLY A 145 2.45 -14.14 -7.49
N ILE A 146 2.47 -14.32 -6.17
CA ILE A 146 3.54 -14.98 -5.44
C ILE A 146 3.10 -16.42 -5.15
N ASP A 147 3.87 -17.41 -5.61
CA ASP A 147 3.58 -18.81 -5.38
C ASP A 147 3.53 -19.15 -3.88
N GLY A 148 2.59 -20.03 -3.51
CA GLY A 148 2.41 -20.46 -2.12
C GLY A 148 1.87 -19.40 -1.16
N SER A 149 1.44 -18.24 -1.65
CA SER A 149 0.93 -17.14 -0.82
C SER A 149 -0.59 -17.17 -0.61
N ALA A 150 -1.28 -18.19 -1.12
CA ALA A 150 -2.72 -18.33 -0.98
C ALA A 150 -3.09 -18.92 0.38
N TYR A 151 -4.00 -18.26 1.11
CA TYR A 151 -4.54 -18.73 2.39
C TYR A 151 -6.05 -18.57 2.41
N PHE A 152 -6.70 -19.48 3.14
CA PHE A 152 -8.13 -19.44 3.40
C PHE A 152 -8.41 -19.63 4.88
N ILE A 153 -9.03 -18.65 5.51
CA ILE A 153 -9.32 -18.66 6.94
C ILE A 153 -10.69 -18.02 7.20
N GLY A 154 -11.58 -18.77 7.88
CA GLY A 154 -12.82 -18.22 8.41
C GLY A 154 -13.78 -17.59 7.39
N GLY A 155 -13.82 -18.13 6.14
CA GLY A 155 -14.66 -17.59 5.08
C GLY A 155 -14.01 -16.47 4.26
N PHE A 156 -12.74 -16.14 4.54
CA PHE A 156 -11.94 -15.19 3.78
C PHE A 156 -10.77 -15.88 3.09
N GLY A 157 -10.50 -15.47 1.87
CA GLY A 157 -9.31 -15.87 1.14
C GLY A 157 -8.37 -14.70 0.93
N MET A 158 -7.08 -14.94 0.97
CA MET A 158 -6.06 -13.97 0.58
C MET A 158 -5.01 -14.59 -0.31
N THR A 159 -4.33 -13.74 -1.05
CA THR A 159 -3.23 -14.09 -1.94
C THR A 159 -2.30 -12.90 -2.01
N ALA A 160 -1.00 -13.10 -2.10
CA ALA A 160 -0.07 -12.01 -2.33
C ALA A 160 0.30 -11.88 -3.79
N LEU A 161 0.42 -10.64 -4.23
CA LEU A 161 0.87 -10.22 -5.54
C LEU A 161 2.02 -9.23 -5.37
N THR A 162 2.92 -9.14 -6.33
CA THR A 162 4.04 -8.20 -6.25
C THR A 162 4.34 -7.51 -7.59
N ALA A 163 4.79 -6.27 -7.50
CA ALA A 163 5.39 -5.49 -8.57
C ALA A 163 6.37 -4.47 -7.97
N ASN A 164 7.57 -4.33 -8.53
CA ASN A 164 8.54 -3.29 -8.15
C ASN A 164 8.74 -3.14 -6.63
N ASN A 165 8.88 -4.25 -5.89
CA ASN A 165 9.00 -4.29 -4.43
C ASN A 165 7.73 -3.91 -3.64
N ILE A 166 6.64 -3.53 -4.30
CA ILE A 166 5.33 -3.34 -3.67
C ILE A 166 4.69 -4.71 -3.53
N VAL A 167 4.12 -5.01 -2.36
CA VAL A 167 3.32 -6.22 -2.14
C VAL A 167 1.87 -5.81 -1.96
N LEU A 168 0.99 -6.48 -2.68
CA LEU A 168 -0.46 -6.31 -2.62
C LEU A 168 -1.08 -7.62 -2.11
N VAL A 169 -1.92 -7.53 -1.09
CA VAL A 169 -2.58 -8.71 -0.50
C VAL A 169 -4.10 -8.53 -0.56
N PRO A 170 -4.76 -8.95 -1.66
CA PRO A 170 -6.21 -8.98 -1.72
C PRO A 170 -6.80 -9.97 -0.73
N ILE A 171 -7.76 -9.50 0.07
CA ILE A 171 -8.59 -10.25 1.00
C ILE A 171 -10.03 -10.17 0.50
N ARG A 172 -10.65 -11.32 0.27
CA ARG A 172 -12.02 -11.43 -0.25
C ARG A 172 -12.88 -12.26 0.68
N SER A 173 -14.15 -11.85 0.82
CA SER A 173 -15.18 -12.67 1.48
C SER A 173 -15.96 -13.45 0.42
N GLY A 174 -16.39 -14.66 0.75
CA GLY A 174 -17.30 -15.42 -0.12
C GLY A 174 -17.17 -16.93 0.03
N VAL A 175 -18.26 -17.60 -0.22
CA VAL A 175 -18.42 -19.06 -0.06
C VAL A 175 -17.93 -19.84 -1.30
N GLY A 176 -17.57 -19.14 -2.38
CA GLY A 176 -17.16 -19.72 -3.66
C GLY A 176 -15.66 -19.84 -3.86
N LEU A 177 -14.87 -19.68 -2.80
CA LEU A 177 -13.42 -19.82 -2.88
C LEU A 177 -13.02 -21.25 -3.22
N ARG A 178 -13.17 -21.59 -4.48
CA ARG A 178 -12.38 -22.67 -5.03
C ARG A 178 -10.93 -22.16 -4.99
N LEU A 179 -10.17 -22.77 -4.09
CA LEU A 179 -8.75 -22.62 -3.94
C LEU A 179 -8.02 -23.02 -5.25
N GLY A 180 -8.25 -22.24 -6.27
CA GLY A 180 -7.32 -22.18 -7.36
C GLY A 180 -6.28 -21.16 -6.98
N ALA A 181 -5.04 -21.53 -6.91
CA ALA A 181 -3.91 -20.65 -6.93
C ALA A 181 -3.90 -19.86 -8.25
N ASN A 182 -4.85 -18.95 -8.39
CA ASN A 182 -5.19 -18.35 -9.65
C ASN A 182 -4.78 -16.96 -9.70
N ILE A 183 -3.50 -16.89 -9.81
CA ILE A 183 -2.94 -15.63 -9.75
C ILE A 183 -2.23 -15.44 -11.06
N GLY A 184 -2.97 -15.06 -12.03
CA GLY A 184 -2.34 -14.45 -13.14
C GLY A 184 -1.71 -13.13 -12.68
N TYR A 185 -2.48 -12.07 -12.72
CA TYR A 185 -2.05 -10.73 -12.34
C TYR A 185 -3.25 -9.83 -12.01
N LEU A 186 -2.97 -8.70 -11.37
CA LEU A 186 -3.87 -7.55 -11.31
C LEU A 186 -3.16 -6.35 -11.91
N LYS A 187 -3.77 -5.71 -12.90
CA LYS A 187 -3.29 -4.45 -13.50
C LYS A 187 -4.13 -3.31 -12.95
N PHE A 188 -3.48 -2.35 -12.31
CA PHE A 188 -4.13 -1.14 -11.81
C PHE A 188 -4.07 -0.01 -12.82
N THR A 189 -5.15 0.77 -12.88
CA THR A 189 -5.29 1.89 -13.81
C THR A 189 -5.99 3.08 -13.15
N PRO A 190 -5.70 4.33 -13.58
CA PRO A 190 -6.35 5.53 -13.02
C PRO A 190 -7.78 5.74 -13.53
N LYS A 191 -8.18 5.00 -14.54
CA LYS A 191 -9.52 5.05 -15.17
C LYS A 191 -10.01 3.64 -15.43
N ALA A 192 -11.33 3.46 -15.42
CA ALA A 192 -11.93 2.20 -15.85
C ALA A 192 -11.50 1.89 -17.29
N THR A 193 -10.95 0.73 -17.51
CA THR A 193 -10.48 0.26 -18.82
C THR A 193 -10.82 -1.22 -18.98
N TRP A 194 -11.18 -1.59 -20.19
CA TRP A 194 -11.54 -2.95 -20.55
C TRP A 194 -10.40 -3.72 -21.24
N ASN A 195 -9.20 -3.18 -21.17
CA ASN A 195 -8.00 -3.82 -21.72
C ASN A 195 -7.08 -4.33 -20.59
N PRO A 196 -7.16 -5.60 -20.23
CA PRO A 196 -6.31 -6.19 -19.20
C PRO A 196 -4.86 -6.46 -19.68
N LEU A 197 -4.57 -6.36 -20.97
CA LEU A 197 -3.26 -6.62 -21.56
C LEU A 197 -2.29 -5.45 -21.49
#